data_7c52d5ff8b34193b2e9419240bf4888d
#
_entry.id   7c52d5ff8b34193b2e9419240bf4888d
#
_cell.length_a   1.000
_cell.length_b   1.000
_cell.length_c   1.000
_cell.angle_alpha   90.00
_cell.angle_beta   90.00
_cell.angle_gamma   90.00
#
_symmetry.space_group_name_H-M   'P 1'
#
loop_
_entity.id
_entity.type
_entity.pdbx_description
1 polymer ?
#
loop_
_entity_poly.entity_id
_entity_poly.type
_entity_poly.pdbx_seq_one_letter_code
_entity_poly.pdbx_strand_id
1 'polypeptide(L)'
;MEFKIVETSLNLRVERRLGKQNNDYLLSKDVAEEQLKLDADVYCNVEYMECQDKKYMEAFETAGYTAYKALDSYNQRGVMYMVKNDYPVKVIHMFEEPHMMHIQLNKEGTIFNLITVRILISGSDDADYQSRKEQWDKVLNYIDSLENKDNLCITGDFNHGVISEAYKEDQSRRFFNYQMLVDTLRERNISLAPIEGMSYKGYMKIDHLAVCDNLHVLEAEYLDVFGEHRIIGVPDHSMIVARVEAV
;
A
#
# COMPACT_ATOMS: atom_id res chain seq x y z
N MET A 1 -7.83 5.48 -20.83
CA MET A 1 -8.80 5.25 -19.71
C MET A 1 -8.16 5.67 -18.39
N GLU A 2 -8.77 6.66 -17.72
CA GLU A 2 -8.25 7.19 -16.45
C GLU A 2 -8.74 6.39 -15.25
N PHE A 3 -7.88 6.25 -14.23
CA PHE A 3 -8.13 5.51 -13.01
C PHE A 3 -7.56 6.25 -11.80
N LYS A 4 -8.36 6.47 -10.75
CA LYS A 4 -7.94 7.17 -9.53
C LYS A 4 -7.70 6.18 -8.40
N ILE A 5 -6.50 6.23 -7.84
CA ILE A 5 -6.02 5.33 -6.79
C ILE A 5 -5.70 6.17 -5.55
N VAL A 6 -6.11 5.67 -4.38
CA VAL A 6 -5.64 6.18 -3.09
C VAL A 6 -5.00 5.03 -2.32
N GLU A 7 -3.75 5.20 -1.89
CA GLU A 7 -3.07 4.26 -1.00
C GLU A 7 -3.03 4.86 0.40
N THR A 8 -3.23 4.01 1.41
CA THR A 8 -3.23 4.43 2.83
C THR A 8 -2.67 3.34 3.72
N SER A 9 -1.71 3.70 4.57
CA SER A 9 -1.29 2.87 5.70
C SER A 9 -2.21 3.14 6.90
N LEU A 10 -3.07 2.17 7.23
CA LEU A 10 -4.14 2.34 8.25
C LEU A 10 -3.63 2.31 9.69
N ASN A 11 -2.35 1.97 9.89
CA ASN A 11 -1.72 1.93 11.21
C ASN A 11 -2.46 1.03 12.22
N LEU A 12 -3.02 -0.09 11.75
CA LEU A 12 -3.59 -1.12 12.63
C LEU A 12 -2.50 -2.09 13.07
N ARG A 13 -2.26 -2.18 14.37
CA ARG A 13 -1.18 -2.99 14.97
C ARG A 13 -1.74 -3.97 15.99
N VAL A 14 -1.08 -5.13 16.09
CA VAL A 14 -1.27 -6.01 17.25
C VAL A 14 -0.32 -5.53 18.36
N GLU A 15 -0.83 -4.78 19.33
CA GLU A 15 -0.06 -4.56 20.54
C GLU A 15 -0.06 -5.84 21.38
N ARG A 16 1.08 -6.52 21.48
CA ARG A 16 1.29 -7.65 22.41
C ARG A 16 1.42 -7.19 23.85
N ARG A 17 0.55 -6.35 24.35
CA ARG A 17 0.49 -6.04 25.78
C ARG A 17 -0.44 -7.01 26.46
N LEU A 18 0.16 -7.96 27.17
CA LEU A 18 -0.54 -8.85 28.11
C LEU A 18 -1.50 -8.03 28.97
N GLY A 19 -2.81 -8.29 28.87
CA GLY A 19 -3.84 -7.78 29.76
C GLY A 19 -4.65 -6.58 29.28
N LYS A 20 -4.40 -6.00 28.11
CA LYS A 20 -5.32 -5.01 27.51
C LYS A 20 -6.35 -5.71 26.64
N GLN A 21 -7.62 -5.44 26.90
CA GLN A 21 -8.72 -5.86 26.04
C GLN A 21 -8.63 -5.11 24.69
N ASN A 22 -9.09 -5.74 23.61
CA ASN A 22 -9.03 -5.31 22.22
C ASN A 22 -9.66 -3.93 21.88
N ASN A 23 -9.78 -3.00 22.79
CA ASN A 23 -10.38 -1.69 22.55
C ASN A 23 -9.43 -0.68 21.90
N ASP A 24 -8.15 -1.05 21.74
CA ASP A 24 -7.09 -0.15 21.25
C ASP A 24 -6.91 -0.19 19.72
N TYR A 25 -7.70 -0.99 18.99
CA TYR A 25 -7.56 -1.24 17.54
C TYR A 25 -8.79 -0.76 16.75
N LEU A 26 -9.38 0.33 17.16
CA LEU A 26 -10.57 0.87 16.49
C LEU A 26 -10.16 1.63 15.22
N LEU A 27 -10.53 1.10 14.07
CA LEU A 27 -10.51 1.86 12.83
C LEU A 27 -11.78 2.71 12.75
N SER A 28 -11.63 4.02 12.81
CA SER A 28 -12.75 4.93 12.98
C SER A 28 -13.48 5.25 11.67
N LYS A 29 -14.74 5.65 11.78
CA LYS A 29 -15.52 6.19 10.68
C LYS A 29 -14.88 7.46 10.09
N ASP A 30 -14.24 8.28 10.92
CA ASP A 30 -13.61 9.53 10.48
C ASP A 30 -12.48 9.27 9.47
N VAL A 31 -11.73 8.17 9.60
CA VAL A 31 -10.72 7.77 8.61
C VAL A 31 -11.37 7.45 7.28
N ALA A 32 -12.48 6.70 7.28
CA ALA A 32 -13.23 6.40 6.06
C ALA A 32 -13.80 7.68 5.42
N GLU A 33 -14.32 8.60 6.21
CA GLU A 33 -14.90 9.86 5.71
C GLU A 33 -13.83 10.76 5.06
N GLU A 34 -12.61 10.81 5.62
CA GLU A 34 -11.50 11.54 4.98
C GLU A 34 -11.09 10.89 3.66
N GLN A 35 -10.95 9.56 3.62
CA GLN A 35 -10.66 8.87 2.37
C GLN A 35 -11.76 9.09 1.32
N LEU A 36 -13.03 8.94 1.69
CA LEU A 36 -14.17 9.08 0.78
C LEU A 36 -14.31 10.47 0.14
N LYS A 37 -13.78 11.53 0.78
CA LYS A 37 -13.72 12.87 0.16
C LYS A 37 -12.90 12.89 -1.13
N LEU A 38 -12.01 11.94 -1.30
CA LEU A 38 -11.15 11.84 -2.48
C LEU A 38 -11.85 11.23 -3.69
N ASP A 39 -12.98 10.56 -3.51
CA ASP A 39 -13.79 9.92 -4.57
C ASP A 39 -12.93 9.08 -5.54
N ALA A 40 -12.12 8.16 -5.00
CA ALA A 40 -11.25 7.31 -5.78
C ALA A 40 -11.99 6.09 -6.36
N ASP A 41 -11.49 5.54 -7.46
CA ASP A 41 -11.99 4.28 -8.02
C ASP A 41 -11.65 3.10 -7.11
N VAL A 42 -10.49 3.17 -6.46
CA VAL A 42 -10.00 2.16 -5.52
C VAL A 42 -9.17 2.79 -4.40
N TYR A 43 -9.33 2.25 -3.20
CA TYR A 43 -8.46 2.52 -2.06
C TYR A 43 -7.66 1.26 -1.74
N CYS A 44 -6.34 1.42 -1.73
CA CYS A 44 -5.36 0.38 -1.46
C CYS A 44 -4.86 0.55 -0.03
N ASN A 45 -5.40 -0.21 0.90
CA ASN A 45 -5.08 -0.05 2.30
C ASN A 45 -4.07 -1.12 2.73
N VAL A 46 -2.96 -0.69 3.30
CA VAL A 46 -1.99 -1.55 4.00
C VAL A 46 -2.11 -1.36 5.51
N GLU A 47 -1.38 -2.16 6.28
CA GLU A 47 -1.50 -2.17 7.75
C GLU A 47 -2.94 -2.38 8.26
N TYR A 48 -3.78 -2.98 7.44
CA TYR A 48 -5.11 -3.37 7.87
C TYR A 48 -5.05 -4.60 8.80
N MET A 49 -5.94 -4.62 9.79
CA MET A 49 -6.17 -5.78 10.65
C MET A 49 -7.68 -5.95 10.85
N GLU A 50 -8.18 -7.19 10.75
CA GLU A 50 -9.60 -7.46 10.94
C GLU A 50 -9.98 -7.35 12.42
N CYS A 51 -10.31 -6.15 12.86
CA CYS A 51 -10.77 -5.86 14.21
C CYS A 51 -11.54 -4.54 14.23
N GLN A 52 -12.61 -4.45 15.01
CA GLN A 52 -13.36 -3.24 15.32
C GLN A 52 -13.47 -2.18 14.20
N ASP A 53 -13.60 -2.63 12.96
CA ASP A 53 -13.63 -1.82 11.75
C ASP A 53 -15.06 -1.57 11.24
N LYS A 54 -16.07 -2.01 11.99
CA LYS A 54 -17.48 -1.99 11.55
C LYS A 54 -17.93 -0.64 11.01
N LYS A 55 -17.65 0.45 11.72
CA LYS A 55 -18.06 1.80 11.30
C LYS A 55 -17.33 2.30 10.07
N TYR A 56 -16.07 1.91 9.93
CA TYR A 56 -15.27 2.19 8.75
C TYR A 56 -15.87 1.46 7.53
N MET A 57 -16.15 0.16 7.68
CA MET A 57 -16.74 -0.67 6.62
C MET A 57 -18.12 -0.15 6.22
N GLU A 58 -19.02 0.15 7.19
CA GLU A 58 -20.35 0.69 6.93
C GLU A 58 -20.32 2.02 6.15
N ALA A 59 -19.31 2.88 6.40
CA ALA A 59 -19.15 4.14 5.65
C ALA A 59 -18.84 3.87 4.17
N PHE A 60 -17.90 2.97 3.87
CA PHE A 60 -17.56 2.60 2.50
C PHE A 60 -18.68 1.85 1.79
N GLU A 61 -19.33 0.89 2.45
CA GLU A 61 -20.48 0.17 1.90
C GLU A 61 -21.62 1.13 1.54
N THR A 62 -21.92 2.10 2.43
CA THR A 62 -22.93 3.13 2.19
C THR A 62 -22.56 4.02 1.01
N ALA A 63 -21.29 4.28 0.80
CA ALA A 63 -20.77 5.07 -0.33
C ALA A 63 -20.64 4.26 -1.64
N GLY A 64 -21.04 2.98 -1.65
CA GLY A 64 -21.03 2.16 -2.86
C GLY A 64 -19.70 1.47 -3.15
N TYR A 65 -18.96 1.07 -2.12
CA TYR A 65 -17.70 0.31 -2.26
C TYR A 65 -17.81 -1.09 -1.68
N THR A 66 -17.10 -2.03 -2.27
CA THR A 66 -16.93 -3.40 -1.78
C THR A 66 -15.49 -3.61 -1.30
N ALA A 67 -15.36 -4.30 -0.15
CA ALA A 67 -14.06 -4.65 0.42
C ALA A 67 -13.54 -6.00 -0.11
N TYR A 68 -12.24 -6.04 -0.43
CA TYR A 68 -11.50 -7.25 -0.73
C TYR A 68 -10.29 -7.33 0.20
N LYS A 69 -10.13 -8.43 0.94
CA LYS A 69 -9.15 -8.57 2.01
C LYS A 69 -8.20 -9.71 1.74
N ALA A 70 -6.89 -9.51 1.98
CA ALA A 70 -5.88 -10.54 2.05
C ALA A 70 -5.19 -10.44 3.40
N LEU A 71 -5.47 -11.40 4.28
CA LEU A 71 -5.03 -11.38 5.67
C LEU A 71 -4.10 -12.56 5.95
N ASP A 72 -3.09 -12.34 6.80
CA ASP A 72 -2.26 -13.41 7.31
C ASP A 72 -3.06 -14.33 8.27
N SER A 73 -2.64 -15.59 8.36
CA SER A 73 -3.31 -16.60 9.17
C SER A 73 -3.10 -16.40 10.67
N TYR A 74 -2.10 -15.63 11.08
CA TYR A 74 -1.66 -15.52 12.46
C TYR A 74 -2.28 -14.33 13.21
N ASN A 75 -2.27 -13.14 12.59
CA ASN A 75 -2.73 -11.91 13.23
C ASN A 75 -3.95 -11.30 12.56
N GLN A 76 -4.48 -11.91 11.50
CA GLN A 76 -5.53 -11.33 10.64
C GLN A 76 -5.15 -9.94 10.12
N ARG A 77 -3.86 -9.76 9.79
CA ARG A 77 -3.30 -8.52 9.25
C ARG A 77 -3.04 -8.67 7.76
N GLY A 78 -3.05 -7.57 7.06
CA GLY A 78 -2.73 -7.64 5.65
C GLY A 78 -3.08 -6.39 4.86
N VAL A 79 -3.56 -6.64 3.66
CA VAL A 79 -3.97 -5.66 2.67
C VAL A 79 -5.47 -5.70 2.50
N MET A 80 -6.08 -4.53 2.31
CA MET A 80 -7.50 -4.42 1.99
C MET A 80 -7.71 -3.41 0.87
N TYR A 81 -8.46 -3.81 -0.15
CA TYR A 81 -9.00 -2.89 -1.15
C TYR A 81 -10.43 -2.52 -0.81
N MET A 82 -10.77 -1.23 -1.04
CA MET A 82 -12.14 -0.76 -1.20
C MET A 82 -12.32 -0.33 -2.64
N VAL A 83 -13.21 -1.00 -3.37
CA VAL A 83 -13.42 -0.79 -4.81
C VAL A 83 -14.83 -0.35 -5.08
N LYS A 84 -15.04 0.66 -5.95
CA LYS A 84 -16.38 1.05 -6.39
C LYS A 84 -17.16 -0.15 -6.94
N ASN A 85 -18.42 -0.28 -6.55
CA ASN A 85 -19.26 -1.43 -6.90
C ASN A 85 -19.49 -1.58 -8.41
N ASP A 86 -19.31 -0.51 -9.18
CA ASP A 86 -19.50 -0.52 -10.64
C ASP A 86 -18.39 -1.26 -11.39
N TYR A 87 -17.29 -1.61 -10.71
CA TYR A 87 -16.16 -2.27 -11.35
C TYR A 87 -16.09 -3.75 -10.99
N PRO A 88 -16.23 -4.67 -11.98
CA PRO A 88 -15.93 -6.08 -11.75
C PRO A 88 -14.50 -6.29 -11.27
N VAL A 89 -14.37 -7.05 -10.19
CA VAL A 89 -13.08 -7.36 -9.56
C VAL A 89 -12.83 -8.85 -9.60
N LYS A 90 -11.61 -9.22 -9.96
CA LYS A 90 -11.08 -10.58 -9.82
C LYS A 90 -9.85 -10.56 -8.91
N VAL A 91 -9.91 -11.28 -7.80
CA VAL A 91 -8.74 -11.54 -6.97
C VAL A 91 -7.87 -12.57 -7.69
N ILE A 92 -6.61 -12.22 -7.93
CA ILE A 92 -5.65 -13.04 -8.69
C ILE A 92 -4.76 -13.82 -7.76
N HIS A 93 -4.17 -13.14 -6.76
CA HIS A 93 -3.21 -13.76 -5.85
C HIS A 93 -3.08 -13.01 -4.54
N MET A 94 -2.64 -13.72 -3.49
CA MET A 94 -2.40 -13.17 -2.17
C MET A 94 -1.16 -13.83 -1.56
N PHE A 95 -0.33 -13.03 -0.86
CA PHE A 95 0.77 -13.50 -0.02
C PHE A 95 0.58 -13.04 1.43
N GLU A 96 1.04 -13.87 2.37
CA GLU A 96 1.08 -13.50 3.79
C GLU A 96 2.40 -12.80 4.17
N GLU A 97 3.48 -13.05 3.42
CA GLU A 97 4.79 -12.43 3.64
C GLU A 97 5.56 -12.30 2.32
N PRO A 98 5.70 -11.04 1.82
CA PRO A 98 5.12 -9.78 2.33
C PRO A 98 3.59 -9.83 2.36
N HIS A 99 2.94 -8.92 3.08
CA HIS A 99 1.50 -8.75 2.90
C HIS A 99 1.26 -8.20 1.50
N MET A 100 0.63 -8.98 0.64
CA MET A 100 0.41 -8.58 -0.74
C MET A 100 -0.91 -9.12 -1.26
N MET A 101 -1.59 -8.32 -2.08
CA MET A 101 -2.77 -8.74 -2.82
C MET A 101 -2.72 -8.19 -4.24
N HIS A 102 -2.97 -9.06 -5.22
CA HIS A 102 -3.15 -8.71 -6.62
C HIS A 102 -4.61 -8.86 -7.00
N ILE A 103 -5.20 -7.80 -7.51
CA ILE A 103 -6.54 -7.80 -8.09
C ILE A 103 -6.50 -7.31 -9.54
N GLN A 104 -7.45 -7.79 -10.34
CA GLN A 104 -7.80 -7.18 -11.62
C GLN A 104 -9.10 -6.42 -11.48
N LEU A 105 -9.10 -5.18 -11.96
CA LEU A 105 -10.25 -4.30 -12.05
C LEU A 105 -10.62 -4.11 -13.51
N ASN A 106 -11.89 -4.25 -13.84
CA ASN A 106 -12.39 -3.92 -15.16
C ASN A 106 -13.20 -2.61 -15.09
N LYS A 107 -12.64 -1.55 -15.69
CA LYS A 107 -13.32 -0.27 -15.84
C LYS A 107 -13.63 -0.07 -17.32
N GLU A 108 -14.89 -0.15 -17.69
CA GLU A 108 -15.39 0.08 -19.06
C GLU A 108 -14.63 -0.75 -20.14
N GLY A 109 -14.29 -2.00 -19.80
CA GLY A 109 -13.59 -2.92 -20.70
C GLY A 109 -12.06 -2.85 -20.62
N THR A 110 -11.48 -1.84 -19.95
CA THR A 110 -10.04 -1.77 -19.68
C THR A 110 -9.74 -2.49 -18.37
N ILE A 111 -8.82 -3.46 -18.43
CA ILE A 111 -8.36 -4.22 -17.26
C ILE A 111 -7.13 -3.56 -16.68
N PHE A 112 -7.19 -3.19 -15.41
CA PHE A 112 -6.07 -2.75 -14.60
C PHE A 112 -5.61 -3.89 -13.69
N ASN A 113 -4.31 -4.16 -13.69
CA ASN A 113 -3.66 -5.05 -12.74
C ASN A 113 -3.14 -4.23 -11.57
N LEU A 114 -3.66 -4.44 -10.37
CA LEU A 114 -3.31 -3.66 -9.20
C LEU A 114 -2.74 -4.56 -8.12
N ILE A 115 -1.48 -4.34 -7.76
CA ILE A 115 -0.78 -5.03 -6.69
C ILE A 115 -0.55 -4.06 -5.54
N THR A 116 -1.07 -4.37 -4.36
CA THR A 116 -0.75 -3.62 -3.14
C THR A 116 0.14 -4.48 -2.25
N VAL A 117 1.24 -3.87 -1.79
CA VAL A 117 2.30 -4.57 -1.04
C VAL A 117 2.61 -3.83 0.25
N ARG A 118 2.83 -4.58 1.32
CA ARG A 118 3.52 -4.10 2.51
C ARG A 118 4.68 -5.01 2.83
N ILE A 119 5.90 -4.49 2.74
CA ILE A 119 7.11 -5.19 3.21
C ILE A 119 7.11 -5.15 4.73
N LEU A 120 7.24 -6.31 5.36
CA LEU A 120 7.23 -6.43 6.82
C LEU A 120 8.61 -6.06 7.38
N ILE A 121 8.60 -5.34 8.50
CA ILE A 121 9.80 -4.96 9.24
C ILE A 121 9.76 -5.56 10.64
N SER A 122 10.91 -5.98 11.15
CA SER A 122 11.08 -6.47 12.52
C SER A 122 12.10 -5.66 13.32
N GLY A 123 12.91 -4.86 12.64
CA GLY A 123 13.97 -4.07 13.24
C GLY A 123 14.67 -3.14 12.23
N SER A 124 15.97 -2.88 12.49
CA SER A 124 16.80 -2.06 11.62
C SER A 124 18.25 -2.60 11.53
N ASP A 125 18.43 -3.87 11.84
CA ASP A 125 19.72 -4.54 11.72
C ASP A 125 19.89 -5.24 10.36
N ASP A 126 21.06 -5.84 10.15
CA ASP A 126 21.40 -6.54 8.90
C ASP A 126 20.39 -7.65 8.57
N ALA A 127 19.94 -8.39 9.58
CA ALA A 127 19.00 -9.51 9.37
C ALA A 127 17.63 -9.00 8.92
N ASP A 128 17.15 -7.89 9.48
CA ASP A 128 15.89 -7.27 9.07
C ASP A 128 15.97 -6.75 7.61
N TYR A 129 17.05 -6.07 7.23
CA TYR A 129 17.23 -5.61 5.85
C TYR A 129 17.38 -6.75 4.84
N GLN A 130 18.02 -7.85 5.21
CA GLN A 130 18.05 -9.07 4.39
C GLN A 130 16.65 -9.66 4.22
N SER A 131 15.87 -9.75 5.31
CA SER A 131 14.48 -10.20 5.26
C SER A 131 13.62 -9.31 4.34
N ARG A 132 13.76 -7.98 4.42
CA ARG A 132 13.04 -7.06 3.50
C ARG A 132 13.41 -7.33 2.04
N LYS A 133 14.70 -7.54 1.76
CA LYS A 133 15.14 -7.90 0.41
C LYS A 133 14.54 -9.21 -0.07
N GLU A 134 14.52 -10.24 0.76
CA GLU A 134 13.90 -11.53 0.43
C GLU A 134 12.40 -11.39 0.14
N GLN A 135 11.69 -10.58 0.92
CA GLN A 135 10.29 -10.26 0.67
C GLN A 135 10.10 -9.52 -0.67
N TRP A 136 10.99 -8.55 -0.96
CA TRP A 136 10.98 -7.84 -2.24
C TRP A 136 11.26 -8.78 -3.41
N ASP A 137 12.24 -9.68 -3.28
CA ASP A 137 12.54 -10.70 -4.30
C ASP A 137 11.32 -11.60 -4.58
N LYS A 138 10.51 -11.95 -3.55
CA LYS A 138 9.24 -12.67 -3.75
C LYS A 138 8.24 -11.86 -4.59
N VAL A 139 8.11 -10.55 -4.35
CA VAL A 139 7.27 -9.66 -5.15
C VAL A 139 7.74 -9.64 -6.60
N LEU A 140 9.04 -9.48 -6.83
CA LEU A 140 9.62 -9.45 -8.18
C LEU A 140 9.43 -10.78 -8.92
N ASN A 141 9.68 -11.91 -8.25
CA ASN A 141 9.45 -13.24 -8.82
C ASN A 141 7.98 -13.45 -9.20
N TYR A 142 7.06 -12.94 -8.37
CA TYR A 142 5.64 -12.97 -8.70
C TYR A 142 5.33 -12.14 -9.95
N ILE A 143 5.83 -10.90 -10.02
CA ILE A 143 5.68 -10.05 -11.20
C ILE A 143 6.24 -10.74 -12.46
N ASP A 144 7.40 -11.40 -12.33
CA ASP A 144 8.02 -12.12 -13.45
C ASP A 144 7.19 -13.32 -13.92
N SER A 145 6.42 -13.93 -13.03
CA SER A 145 5.52 -15.05 -13.35
C SER A 145 4.20 -14.63 -14.02
N LEU A 146 3.87 -13.33 -14.06
CA LEU A 146 2.66 -12.86 -14.69
C LEU A 146 2.74 -13.01 -16.22
N GLU A 147 1.75 -13.69 -16.80
CA GLU A 147 1.63 -13.83 -18.26
C GLU A 147 1.34 -12.50 -18.94
N ASN A 148 0.56 -11.64 -18.28
CA ASN A 148 0.24 -10.31 -18.75
C ASN A 148 0.53 -9.26 -17.67
N LYS A 149 1.33 -8.26 -18.02
CA LYS A 149 1.70 -7.12 -17.17
C LYS A 149 1.10 -5.80 -17.69
N ASP A 150 0.15 -5.88 -18.61
CA ASP A 150 -0.49 -4.68 -19.14
C ASP A 150 -1.26 -3.95 -18.04
N ASN A 151 -1.15 -2.64 -18.04
CA ASN A 151 -1.78 -1.76 -17.08
C ASN A 151 -1.48 -2.17 -15.62
N LEU A 152 -0.24 -2.61 -15.37
CA LEU A 152 0.21 -3.01 -14.03
C LEU A 152 0.58 -1.77 -13.22
N CYS A 153 -0.06 -1.65 -12.06
CA CYS A 153 0.24 -0.67 -11.03
C CYS A 153 0.56 -1.39 -9.71
N ILE A 154 1.63 -0.97 -9.05
CA ILE A 154 2.07 -1.51 -7.76
C ILE A 154 2.13 -0.35 -6.77
N THR A 155 1.48 -0.48 -5.62
CA THR A 155 1.49 0.56 -4.59
C THR A 155 1.55 -0.03 -3.19
N GLY A 156 1.88 0.80 -2.20
CA GLY A 156 1.86 0.42 -0.79
C GLY A 156 3.09 0.85 -0.02
N ASP A 157 3.19 0.36 1.20
CA ASP A 157 4.30 0.58 2.11
C ASP A 157 5.43 -0.43 1.82
N PHE A 158 6.43 0.01 1.06
CA PHE A 158 7.60 -0.83 0.78
C PHE A 158 8.58 -0.86 1.97
N ASN A 159 8.29 -0.12 3.04
CA ASN A 159 9.12 0.04 4.22
C ASN A 159 10.59 0.35 3.88
N HIS A 160 10.78 0.95 2.71
CA HIS A 160 12.08 1.30 2.18
C HIS A 160 11.97 2.43 1.15
N GLY A 161 12.96 3.33 1.16
CA GLY A 161 12.94 4.44 0.23
C GLY A 161 13.98 5.50 0.57
N VAL A 162 13.72 6.74 0.18
CA VAL A 162 14.59 7.89 0.46
C VAL A 162 14.45 8.34 1.91
N ILE A 163 15.57 8.66 2.54
CA ILE A 163 15.65 9.33 3.84
C ILE A 163 16.16 10.75 3.61
N SER A 164 15.59 11.72 4.32
CA SER A 164 16.05 13.10 4.24
C SER A 164 17.49 13.23 4.79
N GLU A 165 18.26 14.17 4.25
CA GLU A 165 19.66 14.42 4.66
C GLU A 165 19.83 14.76 6.14
N ALA A 166 18.76 15.21 6.80
CA ALA A 166 18.77 15.51 8.23
C ALA A 166 18.88 14.26 9.12
N TYR A 167 18.65 13.08 8.55
CA TYR A 167 18.68 11.80 9.29
C TYR A 167 19.84 10.94 8.81
N LYS A 168 20.52 10.32 9.78
CA LYS A 168 21.65 9.44 9.50
C LYS A 168 21.16 8.14 8.88
N GLU A 169 21.69 7.79 7.73
CA GLU A 169 21.38 6.54 7.05
C GLU A 169 21.89 5.34 7.87
N ASP A 170 21.05 4.30 7.99
CA ASP A 170 21.41 3.04 8.62
C ASP A 170 22.41 2.28 7.74
N GLN A 171 23.51 1.79 8.32
CA GLN A 171 24.52 1.02 7.59
C GLN A 171 23.97 -0.29 7.00
N SER A 172 22.95 -0.88 7.61
CA SER A 172 22.30 -2.10 7.13
C SER A 172 21.57 -1.92 5.80
N ARG A 173 21.31 -0.68 5.39
CA ARG A 173 20.73 -0.35 4.07
C ARG A 173 21.60 -0.80 2.88
N ARG A 174 22.86 -1.20 3.10
CA ARG A 174 23.67 -1.85 2.07
C ARG A 174 23.10 -3.16 1.54
N PHE A 175 22.28 -3.87 2.33
CA PHE A 175 21.62 -5.11 1.94
C PHE A 175 20.35 -4.88 1.10
N PHE A 176 19.64 -3.80 1.38
CA PHE A 176 18.47 -3.38 0.62
C PHE A 176 18.34 -1.86 0.70
N ASN A 177 18.28 -1.17 -0.43
CA ASN A 177 18.24 0.28 -0.51
C ASN A 177 17.34 0.78 -1.64
N TYR A 178 17.07 2.09 -1.64
CA TYR A 178 16.18 2.72 -2.62
C TYR A 178 16.62 2.50 -4.07
N GLN A 179 17.93 2.54 -4.33
CA GLN A 179 18.44 2.30 -5.67
C GLN A 179 18.13 0.89 -6.16
N MET A 180 18.21 -0.13 -5.27
CA MET A 180 17.81 -1.49 -5.61
C MET A 180 16.33 -1.60 -5.96
N LEU A 181 15.44 -0.87 -5.27
CA LEU A 181 14.02 -0.79 -5.67
C LEU A 181 13.87 -0.24 -7.07
N VAL A 182 14.52 0.90 -7.36
CA VAL A 182 14.47 1.56 -8.67
C VAL A 182 15.00 0.63 -9.77
N ASP A 183 16.18 0.04 -9.57
CA ASP A 183 16.84 -0.76 -10.59
C ASP A 183 16.07 -2.04 -10.91
N THR A 184 15.61 -2.76 -9.87
CA THR A 184 14.87 -4.01 -10.05
C THR A 184 13.50 -3.83 -10.70
N LEU A 185 12.82 -2.71 -10.46
CA LEU A 185 11.59 -2.35 -11.16
C LEU A 185 11.86 -1.98 -12.61
N ARG A 186 12.90 -1.16 -12.86
CA ARG A 186 13.29 -0.74 -14.21
C ARG A 186 13.66 -1.92 -15.11
N GLU A 187 14.33 -2.94 -14.59
CA GLU A 187 14.63 -4.20 -15.30
C GLU A 187 13.35 -4.89 -15.83
N ARG A 188 12.18 -4.54 -15.29
CA ARG A 188 10.86 -5.09 -15.65
C ARG A 188 9.97 -4.12 -16.41
N ASN A 189 10.55 -3.00 -16.89
CA ASN A 189 9.81 -1.89 -17.50
C ASN A 189 8.73 -1.31 -16.57
N ILE A 190 9.05 -1.21 -15.28
CA ILE A 190 8.20 -0.59 -14.26
C ILE A 190 8.98 0.58 -13.66
N SER A 191 8.32 1.72 -13.49
CA SER A 191 8.93 2.93 -12.96
C SER A 191 8.19 3.44 -11.73
N LEU A 192 8.93 3.91 -10.73
CA LEU A 192 8.34 4.62 -9.59
C LEU A 192 7.80 5.98 -10.05
N ALA A 193 6.59 6.30 -9.62
CA ALA A 193 6.02 7.64 -9.82
C ALA A 193 6.87 8.71 -9.10
N PRO A 194 7.14 9.85 -9.75
CA PRO A 194 7.93 10.91 -9.15
C PRO A 194 7.09 11.77 -8.17
N ILE A 195 6.75 11.19 -7.02
CA ILE A 195 6.00 11.90 -5.99
C ILE A 195 6.97 12.75 -5.17
N GLU A 196 6.70 14.04 -5.04
CA GLU A 196 7.50 14.92 -4.19
C GLU A 196 7.15 14.77 -2.70
N GLY A 197 8.12 15.06 -1.83
CA GLY A 197 7.91 15.01 -0.38
C GLY A 197 8.26 13.66 0.26
N MET A 198 7.83 13.50 1.49
CA MET A 198 8.06 12.33 2.34
C MET A 198 6.71 11.76 2.77
N SER A 199 6.58 10.45 2.81
CA SER A 199 5.33 9.78 3.17
C SER A 199 5.21 9.53 4.68
N TYR A 200 6.33 9.49 5.39
CA TYR A 200 6.36 9.14 6.81
C TYR A 200 7.15 10.16 7.63
N LYS A 201 6.48 10.77 8.61
CA LYS A 201 7.05 11.71 9.60
C LYS A 201 7.94 12.82 9.02
N GLY A 202 7.67 13.23 7.79
CA GLY A 202 8.40 14.30 7.13
C GLY A 202 9.87 13.99 6.80
N TYR A 203 10.38 12.77 7.05
CA TYR A 203 11.78 12.43 6.80
C TYR A 203 12.03 11.12 6.04
N MET A 204 11.00 10.31 5.81
CA MET A 204 11.12 9.07 5.05
C MET A 204 10.08 9.01 3.93
N LYS A 205 10.51 8.55 2.76
CA LYS A 205 9.65 8.19 1.64
C LYS A 205 9.65 6.68 1.52
N ILE A 206 8.66 6.01 2.09
CA ILE A 206 8.58 4.53 2.17
C ILE A 206 7.34 3.97 1.50
N ASP A 207 6.33 4.80 1.27
CA ASP A 207 5.16 4.47 0.47
C ASP A 207 5.39 4.87 -0.99
N HIS A 208 5.08 3.99 -1.92
CA HIS A 208 5.41 4.17 -3.32
C HIS A 208 4.24 3.78 -4.24
N LEU A 209 4.24 4.41 -5.41
CA LEU A 209 3.45 4.03 -6.56
C LEU A 209 4.41 3.70 -7.71
N ALA A 210 4.27 2.54 -8.32
CA ALA A 210 5.03 2.14 -9.49
C ALA A 210 4.10 1.68 -10.60
N VAL A 211 4.41 2.02 -11.84
CA VAL A 211 3.59 1.71 -13.00
C VAL A 211 4.42 1.15 -14.13
N CYS A 212 3.84 0.24 -14.92
CA CYS A 212 4.44 -0.25 -16.15
C CYS A 212 4.38 0.81 -17.28
N ASP A 213 5.15 0.61 -18.33
CA ASP A 213 5.36 1.60 -19.40
C ASP A 213 4.08 2.00 -20.15
N ASN A 214 3.04 1.17 -20.14
CA ASN A 214 1.75 1.48 -20.78
C ASN A 214 0.73 2.13 -19.83
N LEU A 215 1.16 2.53 -18.64
CA LEU A 215 0.42 3.39 -17.73
C LEU A 215 1.11 4.74 -17.58
N HIS A 216 0.38 5.81 -17.80
CA HIS A 216 0.87 7.17 -17.58
C HIS A 216 0.36 7.68 -16.23
N VAL A 217 1.26 8.13 -15.37
CA VAL A 217 0.92 8.85 -14.15
C VAL A 217 0.60 10.29 -14.54
N LEU A 218 -0.68 10.66 -14.46
CA LEU A 218 -1.12 12.02 -14.78
C LEU A 218 -0.82 12.96 -13.63
N GLU A 219 -1.06 12.50 -12.40
CA GLU A 219 -0.73 13.21 -11.17
C GLU A 219 -0.52 12.18 -10.05
N ALA A 220 0.39 12.50 -9.11
CA ALA A 220 0.56 11.74 -7.89
C ALA A 220 1.14 12.65 -6.80
N GLU A 221 0.57 12.60 -5.61
CA GLU A 221 1.00 13.39 -4.47
C GLU A 221 0.90 12.62 -3.15
N TYR A 222 1.66 13.08 -2.15
CA TYR A 222 1.45 12.71 -0.76
C TYR A 222 0.49 13.70 -0.11
N LEU A 223 -0.62 13.20 0.41
CA LEU A 223 -1.63 13.98 1.11
C LEU A 223 -1.60 13.65 2.61
N ASP A 224 -1.07 14.56 3.41
CA ASP A 224 -1.06 14.45 4.86
C ASP A 224 -2.36 15.04 5.45
N VAL A 225 -3.33 14.17 5.70
CA VAL A 225 -4.64 14.54 6.28
C VAL A 225 -4.67 14.36 7.78
N PHE A 226 -3.94 13.33 8.27
CA PHE A 226 -4.04 12.89 9.66
C PHE A 226 -2.92 13.43 10.55
N GLY A 227 -1.85 13.95 9.95
CA GLY A 227 -0.67 14.42 10.65
C GLY A 227 0.15 13.30 11.32
N GLU A 228 1.11 13.70 12.15
CA GLU A 228 1.94 12.74 12.89
C GLU A 228 1.20 12.18 14.12
N HIS A 229 0.34 11.19 13.92
CA HIS A 229 -0.36 10.54 15.01
C HIS A 229 0.36 9.26 15.47
N ARG A 230 0.29 9.00 16.79
CA ARG A 230 0.72 7.73 17.41
C ARG A 230 -0.47 6.92 17.92
N ILE A 231 -1.65 7.20 17.39
CA ILE A 231 -2.90 6.56 17.79
C ILE A 231 -3.13 5.39 16.83
N ILE A 232 -3.27 4.18 17.37
CA ILE A 232 -3.60 2.99 16.59
C ILE A 232 -4.97 3.17 15.93
N GLY A 233 -5.07 2.80 14.67
CA GLY A 233 -6.27 2.95 13.86
C GLY A 233 -6.43 4.34 13.24
N VAL A 234 -5.41 5.21 13.37
CA VAL A 234 -5.30 6.48 12.64
C VAL A 234 -4.03 6.42 11.79
N PRO A 235 -4.13 6.65 10.47
CA PRO A 235 -2.97 6.66 9.59
C PRO A 235 -1.86 7.57 10.11
N ASP A 236 -0.62 7.08 10.16
CA ASP A 236 0.58 7.83 10.54
C ASP A 236 1.54 8.06 9.36
N HIS A 237 1.11 7.68 8.16
CA HIS A 237 1.71 8.00 6.87
C HIS A 237 0.80 8.94 6.10
N SER A 238 1.38 9.74 5.21
CA SER A 238 0.62 10.47 4.20
C SER A 238 0.02 9.48 3.20
N MET A 239 -1.21 9.72 2.78
CA MET A 239 -1.83 8.95 1.70
C MET A 239 -1.14 9.25 0.37
N ILE A 240 -1.00 8.26 -0.50
CA ILE A 240 -0.73 8.50 -1.93
C ILE A 240 -2.08 8.72 -2.61
N VAL A 241 -2.23 9.85 -3.29
CA VAL A 241 -3.36 10.13 -4.18
C VAL A 241 -2.82 10.22 -5.59
N ALA A 242 -3.31 9.35 -6.49
CA ALA A 242 -2.80 9.31 -7.85
C ALA A 242 -3.90 9.15 -8.89
N ARG A 243 -3.69 9.73 -10.08
CA ARG A 243 -4.45 9.44 -11.29
C ARG A 243 -3.49 8.84 -12.31
N VAL A 244 -3.88 7.69 -12.84
CA VAL A 244 -3.14 6.99 -13.90
C VAL A 244 -4.03 6.80 -15.12
N GLU A 245 -3.43 6.75 -16.29
CA GLU A 245 -4.12 6.55 -17.55
C GLU A 245 -3.53 5.36 -18.29
N ALA A 246 -4.41 4.42 -18.69
CA ALA A 246 -4.04 3.35 -19.63
C ALA A 246 -4.06 3.90 -21.07
N VAL A 247 -2.97 3.66 -21.78
CA VAL A 247 -2.75 4.10 -23.17
C VAL A 247 -3.34 3.12 -24.16
#